data_e4c52ee6fc00e46b56e86b1b3f05403b
#
_entry.id   e4c52ee6fc00e46b56e86b1b3f05403b
#
_cell.length_a   1.000
_cell.length_b   1.000
_cell.length_c   1.000
_cell.angle_alpha   90.00
_cell.angle_beta   90.00
_cell.angle_gamma   90.00
#
_symmetry.space_group_name_H-M   'P 1'
#
loop_
_entity.id
_entity.type
_entity.pdbx_description
1 polymer ?
#
loop_
_entity_poly.entity_id
_entity_poly.type
_entity_poly.pdbx_seq_one_letter_code
_entity_poly.pdbx_strand_id
1 'polypeptide(L)'
;SERKVSGTMEIAIAYLFNNQGYKNLLEAKKILKKAFEGVFLTDEDTTISLVWRKSESFQETIEGQMDVEVCGSVLTFDAYAFPKHSYLPLDAVGSLAKHIDENWNVTVINNTELDEIWKPDDEEVVVYTRLDSMQPGTFPSTYACTWFTNNIKVHVISGSDVNADQFVMNLLQDIQERERFVMNDGSPFFVNQLAYSTKLDPLKDGHVTVRG
;
A
#
# COMPACT_ATOMS: atom_id res chain seq x y z
N SER A 1 -11.16 -7.98 -8.31
CA SER A 1 -10.15 -9.04 -8.29
C SER A 1 -9.19 -8.76 -7.14
N GLU A 2 -8.94 -9.75 -6.30
CA GLU A 2 -7.91 -9.64 -5.25
C GLU A 2 -6.57 -9.28 -5.90
N ARG A 3 -5.92 -8.26 -5.35
CA ARG A 3 -4.57 -7.92 -5.75
C ARG A 3 -3.62 -9.00 -5.21
N LYS A 4 -2.92 -9.67 -6.10
CA LYS A 4 -1.93 -10.68 -5.72
C LYS A 4 -0.75 -9.99 -5.06
N VAL A 5 -0.10 -10.69 -4.12
CA VAL A 5 1.24 -10.33 -3.63
C VAL A 5 2.14 -10.10 -4.84
N SER A 6 2.78 -8.94 -4.90
CA SER A 6 3.61 -8.55 -6.05
C SER A 6 4.96 -9.29 -6.06
N GLY A 7 5.42 -9.72 -4.90
CA GLY A 7 6.66 -10.46 -4.72
C GLY A 7 6.90 -10.83 -3.26
N THR A 8 8.04 -11.43 -3.01
CA THR A 8 8.51 -11.76 -1.66
C THR A 8 9.95 -11.32 -1.48
N MET A 9 10.29 -10.83 -0.29
CA MET A 9 11.66 -10.58 0.14
C MET A 9 12.03 -11.60 1.22
N GLU A 10 13.20 -12.21 1.09
CA GLU A 10 13.72 -13.15 2.06
C GLU A 10 15.04 -12.64 2.66
N ILE A 11 15.15 -12.73 3.98
CA ILE A 11 16.36 -12.38 4.72
C ILE A 11 16.81 -13.63 5.48
N ALA A 12 17.95 -14.18 5.10
CA ALA A 12 18.58 -15.29 5.81
C ALA A 12 19.60 -14.76 6.82
N ILE A 13 19.53 -15.26 8.04
CA ILE A 13 20.50 -15.00 9.12
C ILE A 13 20.97 -16.31 9.70
N ALA A 14 22.27 -16.39 10.02
CA ALA A 14 22.85 -17.58 10.64
C ALA A 14 23.91 -17.20 11.68
N TYR A 15 24.01 -18.02 12.72
CA TYR A 15 25.01 -17.94 13.79
C TYR A 15 25.58 -19.32 14.06
N LEU A 16 26.76 -19.38 14.68
CA LEU A 16 27.33 -20.65 15.14
C LEU A 16 26.37 -21.33 16.10
N PHE A 17 26.19 -22.64 15.94
CA PHE A 17 25.29 -23.42 16.78
C PHE A 17 25.87 -23.63 18.17
N ASN A 18 25.55 -22.72 19.08
CA ASN A 18 25.83 -22.77 20.51
C ASN A 18 24.80 -21.92 21.28
N ASN A 19 24.85 -21.98 22.60
CA ASN A 19 23.88 -21.24 23.44
C ASN A 19 23.85 -19.74 23.16
N GLN A 20 24.99 -19.10 22.90
CA GLN A 20 25.07 -17.68 22.60
C GLN A 20 24.57 -17.37 21.19
N GLY A 21 24.96 -18.20 20.20
CA GLY A 21 24.49 -18.04 18.81
C GLY A 21 22.97 -18.18 18.71
N TYR A 22 22.37 -19.13 19.43
CA TYR A 22 20.91 -19.27 19.47
C TYR A 22 20.20 -18.05 20.06
N LYS A 23 20.74 -17.48 21.15
CA LYS A 23 20.19 -16.25 21.74
C LYS A 23 20.31 -15.07 20.76
N ASN A 24 21.48 -14.92 20.13
CA ASN A 24 21.69 -13.87 19.13
C ASN A 24 20.75 -14.03 17.93
N LEU A 25 20.48 -15.27 17.49
CA LEU A 25 19.51 -15.55 16.42
C LEU A 25 18.10 -15.08 16.79
N LEU A 26 17.64 -15.38 18.01
CA LEU A 26 16.31 -14.95 18.46
C LEU A 26 16.19 -13.43 18.56
N GLU A 27 17.24 -12.76 19.03
CA GLU A 27 17.27 -11.30 19.11
C GLU A 27 17.30 -10.66 17.72
N ALA A 28 18.18 -11.14 16.82
CA ALA A 28 18.26 -10.69 15.45
C ALA A 28 16.94 -10.84 14.68
N LYS A 29 16.23 -11.97 14.88
CA LYS A 29 14.88 -12.17 14.29
C LYS A 29 13.89 -11.07 14.72
N LYS A 30 13.87 -10.73 16.01
CA LYS A 30 12.98 -9.66 16.52
C LYS A 30 13.34 -8.29 15.94
N ILE A 31 14.64 -7.98 15.91
CA ILE A 31 15.14 -6.71 15.37
C ILE A 31 14.77 -6.58 13.89
N LEU A 32 15.09 -7.61 13.08
CA LEU A 32 14.80 -7.60 11.64
C LEU A 32 13.30 -7.55 11.35
N LYS A 33 12.49 -8.35 12.06
CA LYS A 33 11.04 -8.26 11.91
C LYS A 33 10.57 -6.83 12.17
N LYS A 34 10.94 -6.22 13.29
CA LYS A 34 10.53 -4.86 13.64
C LYS A 34 11.05 -3.81 12.64
N ALA A 35 12.26 -4.00 12.12
CA ALA A 35 12.87 -3.07 11.18
C ALA A 35 12.19 -3.07 9.81
N PHE A 36 11.77 -4.24 9.29
CA PHE A 36 11.25 -4.38 7.94
C PHE A 36 9.73 -4.45 7.85
N GLU A 37 9.02 -4.83 8.91
CA GLU A 37 7.56 -4.85 8.91
C GLU A 37 6.97 -3.43 8.79
N GLY A 38 6.15 -3.22 7.77
CA GLY A 38 5.53 -1.92 7.48
C GLY A 38 6.47 -0.90 6.85
N VAL A 39 7.65 -1.32 6.37
CA VAL A 39 8.57 -0.44 5.63
C VAL A 39 8.05 -0.25 4.21
N PHE A 40 8.20 0.95 3.71
CA PHE A 40 8.00 1.31 2.32
C PHE A 40 9.35 1.53 1.64
N LEU A 41 9.48 0.95 0.45
CA LEU A 41 10.60 1.13 -0.47
C LEU A 41 10.07 1.85 -1.70
N THR A 42 10.64 2.99 -2.04
CA THR A 42 10.15 3.85 -3.14
C THR A 42 11.23 4.05 -4.18
N ASP A 43 10.87 3.94 -5.44
CA ASP A 43 11.65 4.37 -6.60
C ASP A 43 10.84 5.36 -7.47
N GLU A 44 11.33 5.68 -8.67
CA GLU A 44 10.70 6.62 -9.59
C GLU A 44 9.29 6.16 -10.02
N ASP A 45 9.08 4.85 -10.18
CA ASP A 45 7.87 4.27 -10.78
C ASP A 45 6.95 3.58 -9.79
N THR A 46 7.47 3.14 -8.63
CA THR A 46 6.73 2.25 -7.74
C THR A 46 7.12 2.45 -6.28
N THR A 47 6.15 2.36 -5.40
CA THR A 47 6.34 2.20 -3.96
C THR A 47 5.96 0.78 -3.56
N ILE A 48 6.75 0.11 -2.73
CA ILE A 48 6.52 -1.25 -2.26
C ILE A 48 6.39 -1.25 -0.74
N SER A 49 5.33 -1.83 -0.19
CA SER A 49 5.20 -2.07 1.25
C SER A 49 5.57 -3.51 1.59
N LEU A 50 6.33 -3.68 2.66
CA LEU A 50 6.76 -4.98 3.17
C LEU A 50 5.92 -5.39 4.37
N VAL A 51 5.36 -6.59 4.31
CA VAL A 51 4.54 -7.19 5.39
C VAL A 51 5.12 -8.53 5.79
N TRP A 52 5.42 -8.70 7.06
CA TRP A 52 5.94 -9.96 7.57
C TRP A 52 4.94 -11.11 7.33
N ARG A 53 5.45 -12.21 6.79
CA ARG A 53 4.67 -13.41 6.48
C ARG A 53 4.98 -14.57 7.42
N LYS A 54 6.25 -14.98 7.46
CA LYS A 54 6.72 -16.13 8.25
C LYS A 54 8.20 -16.08 8.56
N SER A 55 8.64 -16.95 9.47
CA SER A 55 10.06 -17.28 9.62
C SER A 55 10.24 -18.78 9.74
N GLU A 56 11.21 -19.31 9.03
CA GLU A 56 11.60 -20.72 9.06
C GLU A 56 13.00 -20.84 9.65
N SER A 57 13.18 -21.76 10.59
CA SER A 57 14.48 -22.00 11.21
C SER A 57 15.16 -23.21 10.57
N PHE A 58 16.47 -23.15 10.45
CA PHE A 58 17.29 -24.26 9.95
C PHE A 58 18.52 -24.47 10.84
N GLN A 59 19.08 -25.65 10.74
CA GLN A 59 20.37 -26.03 11.33
C GLN A 59 21.13 -26.83 10.30
N GLU A 60 22.33 -26.39 10.00
CA GLU A 60 23.15 -26.98 8.94
C GLU A 60 24.62 -27.06 9.36
N THR A 61 25.36 -27.99 8.77
CA THR A 61 26.83 -28.09 8.89
C THR A 61 27.47 -27.36 7.72
N ILE A 62 28.47 -26.53 7.97
CA ILE A 62 29.14 -25.77 6.91
C ILE A 62 29.96 -26.77 6.05
N GLU A 63 29.68 -26.79 4.74
CA GLU A 63 30.39 -27.59 3.77
C GLU A 63 31.90 -27.27 3.79
N GLY A 64 32.76 -28.32 3.92
CA GLY A 64 34.20 -28.18 3.94
C GLY A 64 34.82 -27.83 5.30
N GLN A 65 34.04 -27.61 6.34
CA GLN A 65 34.49 -27.47 7.72
C GLN A 65 33.84 -28.55 8.57
N MET A 66 34.56 -29.67 8.81
CA MET A 66 34.07 -30.70 9.73
C MET A 66 33.81 -30.09 11.12
N ASP A 67 32.69 -30.41 11.68
CA ASP A 67 32.25 -30.04 13.04
C ASP A 67 31.81 -28.57 13.27
N VAL A 68 31.64 -27.76 12.24
CA VAL A 68 31.06 -26.43 12.40
C VAL A 68 29.59 -26.46 12.02
N GLU A 69 28.74 -26.41 13.02
CA GLU A 69 27.29 -26.28 12.83
C GLU A 69 26.84 -24.83 12.98
N VAL A 70 25.84 -24.45 12.20
CA VAL A 70 25.16 -23.16 12.25
C VAL A 70 23.66 -23.36 12.53
N CYS A 71 23.10 -22.45 13.30
CA CYS A 71 21.65 -22.28 13.41
C CYS A 71 21.24 -21.00 12.73
N GLY A 72 20.17 -21.04 11.97
CA GLY A 72 19.74 -19.89 11.21
C GLY A 72 18.22 -19.76 11.09
N SER A 73 17.79 -18.68 10.48
CA SER A 73 16.40 -18.48 10.15
C SER A 73 16.29 -17.67 8.87
N VAL A 74 15.32 -18.04 8.04
CA VAL A 74 14.87 -17.25 6.88
C VAL A 74 13.59 -16.52 7.29
N LEU A 75 13.61 -15.19 7.22
CA LEU A 75 12.44 -14.34 7.41
C LEU A 75 11.88 -14.01 6.03
N THR A 76 10.60 -14.26 5.81
CA THR A 76 9.91 -13.98 4.55
C THR A 76 8.91 -12.84 4.75
N PHE A 77 8.99 -11.83 3.89
CA PHE A 77 8.07 -10.70 3.84
C PHE A 77 7.33 -10.72 2.50
N ASP A 78 6.04 -10.49 2.52
CA ASP A 78 5.24 -10.24 1.32
C ASP A 78 5.45 -8.79 0.87
N ALA A 79 5.65 -8.58 -0.42
CA ALA A 79 5.83 -7.27 -1.04
C ALA A 79 4.58 -6.87 -1.82
N TYR A 80 3.98 -5.73 -1.47
CA TYR A 80 2.82 -5.14 -2.15
C TYR A 80 3.26 -3.90 -2.90
N ALA A 81 3.21 -3.94 -4.23
CA ALA A 81 3.59 -2.81 -5.06
C ALA A 81 2.43 -1.84 -5.27
N PHE A 82 2.72 -0.56 -5.19
CA PHE A 82 1.84 0.57 -5.49
C PHE A 82 2.47 1.35 -6.65
N PRO A 83 2.18 0.97 -7.92
CA PRO A 83 2.73 1.68 -9.07
C PRO A 83 2.27 3.14 -9.08
N LYS A 84 3.20 4.06 -9.32
CA LYS A 84 2.86 5.46 -9.59
C LYS A 84 2.17 5.55 -10.94
N HIS A 85 1.12 6.33 -11.02
CA HIS A 85 0.40 6.53 -12.27
C HIS A 85 1.00 7.71 -13.04
N SER A 86 1.23 7.51 -14.34
CA SER A 86 1.41 8.65 -15.24
C SER A 86 0.06 9.37 -15.40
N TYR A 87 0.04 10.67 -15.14
CA TYR A 87 -1.19 11.47 -15.23
C TYR A 87 -1.70 11.51 -16.67
N LEU A 88 -2.87 10.93 -16.89
CA LEU A 88 -3.62 11.10 -18.11
C LEU A 88 -4.45 12.40 -18.06
N PRO A 89 -4.78 13.03 -19.20
CA PRO A 89 -5.60 14.24 -19.23
C PRO A 89 -6.95 14.10 -18.49
N LEU A 90 -7.58 12.92 -18.57
CA LEU A 90 -8.83 12.57 -17.89
C LEU A 90 -8.53 11.69 -16.65
N ASP A 91 -7.84 12.25 -15.66
CA ASP A 91 -7.36 11.50 -14.50
C ASP A 91 -8.23 11.75 -13.26
N ALA A 92 -9.31 10.98 -13.14
CA ALA A 92 -10.14 11.00 -11.95
C ALA A 92 -9.39 10.46 -10.70
N VAL A 93 -8.44 9.54 -10.89
CA VAL A 93 -7.62 8.97 -9.81
C VAL A 93 -6.68 10.03 -9.24
N GLY A 94 -5.95 10.71 -10.12
CA GLY A 94 -5.04 11.79 -9.74
C GLY A 94 -5.78 12.98 -9.12
N SER A 95 -6.97 13.33 -9.61
CA SER A 95 -7.79 14.39 -9.02
C SER A 95 -8.25 14.06 -7.61
N LEU A 96 -8.64 12.81 -7.35
CA LEU A 96 -8.99 12.34 -6.00
C LEU A 96 -7.76 12.32 -5.09
N ALA A 97 -6.63 11.79 -5.58
CA ALA A 97 -5.37 11.76 -4.84
C ALA A 97 -4.91 13.18 -4.45
N LYS A 98 -4.93 14.11 -5.41
CA LYS A 98 -4.61 15.52 -5.18
C LYS A 98 -5.53 16.16 -4.15
N HIS A 99 -6.84 15.89 -4.25
CA HIS A 99 -7.80 16.39 -3.27
C HIS A 99 -7.47 15.90 -1.85
N ILE A 100 -7.12 14.63 -1.69
CA ILE A 100 -6.74 14.07 -0.39
C ILE A 100 -5.46 14.75 0.12
N ASP A 101 -4.45 14.88 -0.72
CA ASP A 101 -3.16 15.49 -0.39
C ASP A 101 -3.29 16.97 0.05
N GLU A 102 -4.14 17.74 -0.62
CA GLU A 102 -4.34 19.17 -0.34
C GLU A 102 -5.19 19.45 0.92
N ASN A 103 -6.06 18.54 1.31
CA ASN A 103 -7.05 18.80 2.38
C ASN A 103 -6.81 18.02 3.67
N TRP A 104 -5.90 17.04 3.66
CA TRP A 104 -5.65 16.16 4.78
C TRP A 104 -4.16 16.07 5.10
N ASN A 105 -3.82 15.97 6.38
CA ASN A 105 -2.45 15.72 6.81
C ASN A 105 -2.15 14.21 6.77
N VAL A 106 -1.98 13.69 5.56
CA VAL A 106 -1.71 12.27 5.27
C VAL A 106 -0.64 12.16 4.18
N THR A 107 0.04 11.04 4.12
CA THR A 107 1.01 10.76 3.05
C THR A 107 0.29 10.10 1.88
N VAL A 108 0.24 10.78 0.72
CA VAL A 108 -0.38 10.25 -0.50
C VAL A 108 0.69 9.71 -1.45
N ILE A 109 0.79 8.38 -1.58
CA ILE A 109 1.84 7.71 -2.39
C ILE A 109 1.85 8.19 -3.84
N ASN A 110 0.68 8.51 -4.40
CA ASN A 110 0.58 8.94 -5.79
C ASN A 110 1.29 10.28 -6.07
N ASN A 111 1.31 11.20 -5.12
CA ASN A 111 1.65 12.60 -5.32
C ASN A 111 2.89 13.07 -4.54
N THR A 112 3.25 12.36 -3.48
CA THR A 112 4.32 12.78 -2.57
C THR A 112 5.68 12.30 -3.07
N GLU A 113 6.69 13.17 -3.04
CA GLU A 113 8.10 12.75 -3.13
C GLU A 113 8.45 12.06 -1.81
N LEU A 114 8.65 10.76 -1.88
CA LEU A 114 8.95 9.92 -0.72
C LEU A 114 10.45 9.58 -0.71
N ASP A 115 11.01 9.44 0.48
CA ASP A 115 12.35 8.87 0.63
C ASP A 115 12.41 7.45 0.05
N GLU A 116 13.59 7.02 -0.42
CA GLU A 116 13.78 5.68 -0.98
C GLU A 116 13.37 4.58 0.00
N ILE A 117 13.60 4.80 1.30
CA ILE A 117 13.24 3.89 2.38
C ILE A 117 12.61 4.70 3.50
N TRP A 118 11.36 4.43 3.83
CA TRP A 118 10.65 5.09 4.90
C TRP A 118 9.68 4.15 5.60
N LYS A 119 9.28 4.52 6.79
CA LYS A 119 8.28 3.80 7.57
C LYS A 119 7.37 4.84 8.23
N PRO A 120 6.06 4.76 7.99
CA PRO A 120 5.12 5.64 8.65
C PRO A 120 5.14 5.40 10.17
N ASP A 121 4.92 6.46 10.93
CA ASP A 121 4.68 6.38 12.36
C ASP A 121 3.33 5.67 12.64
N ASP A 122 3.15 5.17 13.86
CA ASP A 122 1.93 4.43 14.24
C ASP A 122 0.65 5.28 14.09
N GLU A 123 0.77 6.60 14.18
CA GLU A 123 -0.36 7.53 14.02
C GLU A 123 -0.54 8.06 12.59
N GLU A 124 0.44 7.84 11.72
CA GLU A 124 0.41 8.31 10.35
C GLU A 124 -0.55 7.49 9.51
N VAL A 125 -1.27 8.18 8.62
CA VAL A 125 -2.15 7.58 7.62
C VAL A 125 -1.50 7.75 6.25
N VAL A 126 -1.35 6.62 5.55
CA VAL A 126 -0.82 6.55 4.19
C VAL A 126 -1.96 6.20 3.25
N VAL A 127 -2.08 6.95 2.16
CA VAL A 127 -3.16 6.77 1.18
C VAL A 127 -2.58 6.47 -0.20
N TYR A 128 -3.22 5.54 -0.89
CA TYR A 128 -2.95 5.26 -2.30
C TYR A 128 -4.27 5.11 -3.05
N THR A 129 -4.39 5.75 -4.20
CA THR A 129 -5.55 5.65 -5.08
C THR A 129 -5.20 4.95 -6.38
N ARG A 130 -6.09 4.10 -6.88
CA ARG A 130 -5.92 3.43 -8.16
C ARG A 130 -7.23 3.26 -8.91
N LEU A 131 -7.15 3.24 -10.24
CA LEU A 131 -8.26 2.86 -11.08
C LEU A 131 -8.47 1.33 -10.98
N ASP A 132 -9.67 0.91 -10.59
CA ASP A 132 -10.08 -0.50 -10.59
C ASP A 132 -10.70 -0.89 -11.94
N SER A 133 -11.59 -0.04 -12.46
CA SER A 133 -12.19 -0.20 -13.78
C SER A 133 -12.72 1.11 -14.35
N MET A 134 -12.77 1.19 -15.68
CA MET A 134 -13.40 2.28 -16.43
C MET A 134 -14.36 1.67 -17.46
N GLN A 135 -15.54 2.23 -17.58
CA GLN A 135 -16.56 1.79 -18.52
C GLN A 135 -17.19 3.00 -19.22
N PRO A 136 -17.71 2.84 -20.44
CA PRO A 136 -18.56 3.86 -21.05
C PRO A 136 -19.70 4.22 -20.10
N GLY A 137 -19.98 5.51 -19.97
CA GLY A 137 -21.07 6.01 -19.15
C GLY A 137 -22.45 5.58 -19.68
N THR A 138 -23.43 5.61 -18.80
CA THR A 138 -24.83 5.29 -19.16
C THR A 138 -25.52 6.39 -19.97
N PHE A 139 -24.96 7.60 -19.95
CA PHE A 139 -25.47 8.71 -20.74
C PHE A 139 -25.00 8.63 -22.18
N PRO A 140 -25.86 8.94 -23.18
CA PRO A 140 -25.44 8.98 -24.56
C PRO A 140 -24.29 9.97 -24.79
N SER A 141 -23.22 9.54 -25.44
CA SER A 141 -22.17 10.43 -25.91
C SER A 141 -22.74 11.40 -26.94
N THR A 142 -22.34 12.67 -26.85
CA THR A 142 -22.72 13.70 -27.81
C THR A 142 -21.46 14.19 -28.55
N TYR A 143 -21.64 15.05 -29.55
CA TYR A 143 -20.51 15.68 -30.24
C TYR A 143 -19.57 16.46 -29.29
N ALA A 144 -20.11 16.95 -28.18
CA ALA A 144 -19.38 17.81 -27.24
C ALA A 144 -18.93 17.08 -25.98
N CYS A 145 -19.43 15.87 -25.72
CA CYS A 145 -19.20 15.19 -24.44
C CYS A 145 -19.26 13.67 -24.56
N THR A 146 -18.25 13.01 -24.00
CA THR A 146 -18.24 11.55 -23.80
C THR A 146 -18.18 11.27 -22.31
N TRP A 147 -19.05 10.36 -21.83
CA TRP A 147 -19.13 10.01 -20.44
C TRP A 147 -18.45 8.67 -20.17
N PHE A 148 -17.73 8.60 -19.06
CA PHE A 148 -17.15 7.37 -18.54
C PHE A 148 -17.55 7.20 -17.09
N THR A 149 -17.72 5.95 -16.66
CA THR A 149 -17.88 5.58 -15.26
C THR A 149 -16.58 4.95 -14.78
N ASN A 150 -15.98 5.53 -13.75
CA ASN A 150 -14.77 5.07 -13.13
C ASN A 150 -15.08 4.42 -11.78
N ASN A 151 -14.44 3.30 -11.48
CA ASN A 151 -14.37 2.75 -10.14
C ASN A 151 -12.95 2.94 -9.64
N ILE A 152 -12.80 3.73 -8.58
CA ILE A 152 -11.52 4.04 -7.95
C ILE A 152 -11.46 3.32 -6.62
N LYS A 153 -10.36 2.63 -6.36
CA LYS A 153 -10.04 2.03 -5.07
C LYS A 153 -9.11 2.95 -4.31
N VAL A 154 -9.44 3.15 -3.03
CA VAL A 154 -8.58 3.90 -2.11
C VAL A 154 -8.09 2.93 -1.05
N HIS A 155 -6.78 2.83 -0.95
CA HIS A 155 -6.05 2.10 0.07
C HIS A 155 -5.71 3.09 1.19
N VAL A 156 -6.16 2.81 2.40
CA VAL A 156 -5.82 3.60 3.59
C VAL A 156 -5.05 2.71 4.53
N ILE A 157 -3.78 3.00 4.73
CA ILE A 157 -2.84 2.17 5.47
C ILE A 157 -2.39 2.96 6.69
N SER A 158 -2.48 2.39 7.87
CA SER A 158 -1.99 2.99 9.11
C SER A 158 -1.53 1.89 10.07
N GLY A 159 -0.63 2.22 10.99
CA GLY A 159 -0.29 1.36 12.12
C GLY A 159 -1.41 1.28 13.17
N SER A 160 -2.38 2.20 13.11
CA SER A 160 -3.54 2.28 14.00
C SER A 160 -4.85 2.11 13.22
N ASP A 161 -5.59 1.04 13.48
CA ASP A 161 -6.92 0.82 12.89
C ASP A 161 -7.89 1.96 13.22
N VAL A 162 -7.79 2.54 14.43
CA VAL A 162 -8.64 3.66 14.85
C VAL A 162 -8.40 4.90 14.00
N ASN A 163 -7.13 5.21 13.69
CA ASN A 163 -6.79 6.37 12.85
C ASN A 163 -7.22 6.15 11.40
N ALA A 164 -7.02 4.94 10.88
CA ALA A 164 -7.49 4.58 9.54
C ALA A 164 -9.01 4.70 9.42
N ASP A 165 -9.76 4.14 10.34
CA ASP A 165 -11.23 4.19 10.35
C ASP A 165 -11.75 5.62 10.48
N GLN A 166 -11.16 6.43 11.38
CA GLN A 166 -11.53 7.83 11.54
C GLN A 166 -11.27 8.63 10.26
N PHE A 167 -10.11 8.43 9.64
CA PHE A 167 -9.79 9.08 8.36
C PHE A 167 -10.78 8.66 7.27
N VAL A 168 -11.08 7.35 7.14
CA VAL A 168 -12.04 6.83 6.15
C VAL A 168 -13.41 7.47 6.33
N MET A 169 -13.93 7.54 7.56
CA MET A 169 -15.25 8.15 7.82
C MET A 169 -15.28 9.61 7.44
N ASN A 170 -14.23 10.37 7.79
CA ASN A 170 -14.13 11.78 7.45
C ASN A 170 -14.01 11.99 5.92
N LEU A 171 -13.21 11.15 5.24
CA LEU A 171 -13.05 11.17 3.78
C LEU A 171 -14.38 10.89 3.07
N LEU A 172 -15.14 9.88 3.52
CA LEU A 172 -16.44 9.56 2.93
C LEU A 172 -17.42 10.72 3.08
N GLN A 173 -17.42 11.39 4.24
CA GLN A 173 -18.26 12.56 4.47
C GLN A 173 -17.86 13.72 3.56
N ASP A 174 -16.57 14.06 3.47
CA ASP A 174 -16.07 15.14 2.62
C ASP A 174 -16.41 14.91 1.14
N ILE A 175 -16.18 13.70 0.64
CA ILE A 175 -16.49 13.33 -0.75
C ILE A 175 -18.00 13.45 -1.01
N GLN A 176 -18.84 13.00 -0.07
CA GLN A 176 -20.30 13.07 -0.20
C GLN A 176 -20.82 14.52 -0.21
N GLU A 177 -20.20 15.41 0.56
CA GLU A 177 -20.58 16.83 0.61
C GLU A 177 -20.17 17.60 -0.65
N ARG A 178 -19.09 17.18 -1.32
CA ARG A 178 -18.56 17.86 -2.53
C ARG A 178 -19.29 17.52 -3.81
N GLU A 179 -19.82 16.34 -3.96
CA GLU A 179 -20.51 15.81 -5.15
C GLU A 179 -19.64 15.75 -6.43
N ARG A 180 -18.60 16.58 -6.57
CA ARG A 180 -17.75 16.61 -7.76
C ARG A 180 -16.32 17.05 -7.45
N PHE A 181 -15.38 16.53 -8.25
CA PHE A 181 -13.99 16.98 -8.34
C PHE A 181 -13.73 17.57 -9.73
N VAL A 182 -12.73 18.44 -9.83
CA VAL A 182 -12.27 18.98 -11.12
C VAL A 182 -11.03 18.21 -11.54
N MET A 183 -11.07 17.59 -12.71
CA MET A 183 -9.92 16.90 -13.29
C MET A 183 -8.90 17.88 -13.91
N ASN A 184 -7.70 17.39 -14.24
CA ASN A 184 -6.62 18.25 -14.72
C ASN A 184 -6.94 18.97 -16.03
N ASP A 185 -7.82 18.44 -16.87
CA ASP A 185 -8.32 19.07 -18.08
C ASP A 185 -9.50 20.04 -17.86
N GLY A 186 -9.90 20.24 -16.61
CA GLY A 186 -11.03 21.08 -16.21
C GLY A 186 -12.39 20.39 -16.27
N SER A 187 -12.48 19.15 -16.74
CA SER A 187 -13.75 18.41 -16.76
C SER A 187 -14.15 17.94 -15.35
N PRO A 188 -15.45 17.81 -15.09
CA PRO A 188 -15.92 17.36 -13.78
C PRO A 188 -15.92 15.84 -13.64
N PHE A 189 -15.52 15.36 -12.47
CA PHE A 189 -15.75 13.99 -12.02
C PHE A 189 -16.84 14.00 -10.94
N PHE A 190 -18.02 13.48 -11.27
CA PHE A 190 -19.15 13.41 -10.36
C PHE A 190 -19.14 12.10 -9.59
N VAL A 191 -19.20 12.16 -8.27
CA VAL A 191 -19.27 10.96 -7.44
C VAL A 191 -20.71 10.50 -7.30
N ASN A 192 -20.98 9.27 -7.75
CA ASN A 192 -22.33 8.68 -7.73
C ASN A 192 -22.52 7.68 -6.60
N GLN A 193 -21.45 7.04 -6.16
CA GLN A 193 -21.49 6.01 -5.13
C GLN A 193 -20.18 5.96 -4.35
N LEU A 194 -20.33 5.84 -3.04
CA LEU A 194 -19.24 5.57 -2.09
C LEU A 194 -19.52 4.26 -1.37
N ALA A 195 -18.49 3.49 -1.14
CA ALA A 195 -18.56 2.27 -0.36
C ALA A 195 -17.31 2.06 0.48
N TYR A 196 -17.47 1.60 1.70
CA TYR A 196 -16.41 1.17 2.58
C TYR A 196 -16.68 -0.27 3.03
N SER A 197 -15.65 -1.10 3.09
CA SER A 197 -15.79 -2.48 3.53
C SER A 197 -14.59 -2.92 4.38
N THR A 198 -14.84 -3.20 5.65
CA THR A 198 -13.87 -3.75 6.58
C THR A 198 -13.44 -5.19 6.25
N LYS A 199 -14.12 -5.84 5.28
CA LYS A 199 -13.78 -7.20 4.82
C LYS A 199 -12.67 -7.22 3.78
N LEU A 200 -12.36 -6.07 3.19
CA LEU A 200 -11.31 -5.93 2.18
C LEU A 200 -10.01 -5.52 2.86
N ASP A 201 -8.93 -6.14 2.41
CA ASP A 201 -7.60 -5.84 2.91
C ASP A 201 -7.12 -4.49 2.34
N PRO A 202 -6.73 -3.52 3.21
CA PRO A 202 -6.26 -2.20 2.76
C PRO A 202 -5.04 -2.27 1.84
N LEU A 203 -4.15 -3.24 2.00
CA LEU A 203 -2.95 -3.40 1.17
C LEU A 203 -3.25 -4.09 -0.16
N LYS A 204 -4.15 -5.08 -0.15
CA LYS A 204 -4.46 -5.91 -1.33
C LYS A 204 -5.53 -5.30 -2.21
N ASP A 205 -6.65 -4.95 -1.60
CA ASP A 205 -7.88 -4.67 -2.34
C ASP A 205 -8.21 -3.18 -2.41
N GLY A 206 -7.79 -2.40 -1.41
CA GLY A 206 -8.31 -1.08 -1.15
C GLY A 206 -9.74 -1.15 -0.65
N HIS A 207 -9.98 -0.71 0.56
CA HIS A 207 -11.24 -0.93 1.29
C HIS A 207 -12.26 0.19 1.12
N VAL A 208 -11.87 1.29 0.48
CA VAL A 208 -12.79 2.35 0.04
C VAL A 208 -12.96 2.29 -1.47
N THR A 209 -14.19 2.43 -1.94
CA THR A 209 -14.52 2.51 -3.36
C THR A 209 -15.24 3.82 -3.65
N VAL A 210 -14.72 4.57 -4.61
CA VAL A 210 -15.33 5.79 -5.15
C VAL A 210 -15.75 5.51 -6.59
N ARG A 211 -17.03 5.66 -6.89
CA ARG A 211 -17.59 5.47 -8.23
C ARG A 211 -18.19 6.77 -8.75
N GLY A 212 -17.80 7.13 -9.94
CA GLY A 212 -18.31 8.34 -10.60
C GLY A 212 -18.14 8.32 -12.11
#